data_864baa7a1d21f5371043ba81c096e9ce
#
_entry.id   864baa7a1d21f5371043ba81c096e9ce
#
_cell.length_a   1.000
_cell.length_b   1.000
_cell.length_c   1.000
_cell.angle_alpha   90.00
_cell.angle_beta   90.00
_cell.angle_gamma   90.00
#
_symmetry.space_group_name_H-M   'P 1'
#
loop_
_entity.id
_entity.type
_entity.pdbx_description
1 polymer ?
#
loop_
_entity_poly.entity_id
_entity_poly.type
_entity_poly.pdbx_seq_one_letter_code
_entity_poly.pdbx_strand_id
1 'polypeptide(L)'
;MQVENLRQPENQVSSPVLEVSDLSVAYGKVEALSNASLRVGQGQIVTVIGPNGAGKTTLLSAIMGVLGSRGRVAFDGSLEAVPEVEVMVARGLGLVPEKRELFGSMTVADNLLLGAFQRHRSGKRDHADTLDEVYTLFPRLKERRDQMAATLSGGERQMLAVGRALMAKPKLLMLDEPSLGLAPLITREIFRIISTLRQQGVSILLVEQNARAALRVADYAYVLETGQIAMQGPAAQLADDPRVIEAYLGLASKHQEMLAG
;
A
#
# COMPACT_ATOMS: atom_id res chain seq x y z
N MET A 1 -35.44 13.28 -5.26
CA MET A 1 -34.98 11.94 -5.60
C MET A 1 -34.09 11.49 -4.44
N GLN A 2 -34.58 10.57 -3.63
CA GLN A 2 -33.89 10.10 -2.41
C GLN A 2 -32.74 9.19 -2.83
N VAL A 3 -31.56 9.48 -2.33
CA VAL A 3 -30.38 8.62 -2.48
C VAL A 3 -30.56 7.46 -1.52
N GLU A 4 -30.82 6.28 -2.06
CA GLU A 4 -30.96 5.04 -1.32
C GLU A 4 -29.61 4.63 -0.73
N ASN A 5 -29.45 4.83 0.57
CA ASN A 5 -28.31 4.38 1.36
C ASN A 5 -28.34 2.85 1.39
N LEU A 6 -27.60 2.19 0.51
CA LEU A 6 -27.33 0.76 0.60
C LEU A 6 -26.52 0.48 1.88
N ARG A 7 -27.22 0.13 2.96
CA ARG A 7 -26.60 -0.38 4.19
C ARG A 7 -25.81 -1.65 3.85
N GLN A 8 -24.54 -1.67 4.23
CA GLN A 8 -23.69 -2.84 4.15
C GLN A 8 -24.35 -4.02 4.90
N PRO A 9 -24.24 -5.27 4.41
CA PRO A 9 -24.60 -6.43 5.19
C PRO A 9 -23.72 -6.49 6.46
N GLU A 10 -24.34 -6.55 7.62
CA GLU A 10 -23.70 -6.78 8.93
C GLU A 10 -23.10 -8.20 8.97
N ASN A 11 -21.99 -8.41 8.28
CA ASN A 11 -21.12 -9.55 8.55
C ASN A 11 -20.15 -9.15 9.65
N GLN A 12 -19.97 -9.99 10.66
CA GLN A 12 -19.13 -9.84 11.86
C GLN A 12 -17.81 -9.12 11.55
N VAL A 13 -17.83 -7.80 11.61
CA VAL A 13 -16.68 -6.96 11.28
C VAL A 13 -15.86 -6.85 12.55
N SER A 14 -14.80 -7.64 12.66
CA SER A 14 -13.68 -7.31 13.55
C SER A 14 -13.34 -5.83 13.34
N SER A 15 -13.10 -5.11 14.42
CA SER A 15 -12.76 -3.66 14.35
C SER A 15 -11.71 -3.42 13.27
N PRO A 16 -11.89 -2.40 12.39
CA PRO A 16 -10.93 -2.15 11.33
C PRO A 16 -9.55 -1.84 11.90
N VAL A 17 -8.49 -2.31 11.25
CA VAL A 17 -7.11 -1.99 11.62
C VAL A 17 -6.79 -0.53 11.30
N LEU A 18 -7.40 0.00 10.24
CA LEU A 18 -7.32 1.42 9.86
C LEU A 18 -8.70 1.94 9.53
N GLU A 19 -9.06 3.09 10.08
CA GLU A 19 -10.24 3.86 9.71
C GLU A 19 -9.85 5.33 9.47
N VAL A 20 -10.16 5.83 8.29
CA VAL A 20 -9.94 7.20 7.88
C VAL A 20 -11.30 7.84 7.67
N SER A 21 -11.52 9.02 8.28
CA SER A 21 -12.79 9.74 8.20
C SER A 21 -12.55 11.20 7.81
N ASP A 22 -13.18 11.62 6.71
CA ASP A 22 -13.23 12.99 6.20
C ASP A 22 -11.84 13.62 6.03
N LEU A 23 -10.86 12.82 5.60
CA LEU A 23 -9.48 13.26 5.45
C LEU A 23 -9.36 14.25 4.29
N SER A 24 -8.85 15.45 4.60
CA SER A 24 -8.61 16.50 3.62
C SER A 24 -7.19 17.03 3.75
N VAL A 25 -6.53 17.24 2.62
CA VAL A 25 -5.14 17.74 2.52
C VAL A 25 -5.06 18.83 1.46
N ALA A 26 -4.39 19.93 1.78
CA ALA A 26 -4.16 21.02 0.84
C ALA A 26 -2.69 21.39 0.74
N TYR A 27 -2.21 21.63 -0.47
CA TYR A 27 -0.90 22.22 -0.76
C TYR A 27 -1.11 23.72 -1.08
N GLY A 28 -0.92 24.55 -0.06
CA GLY A 28 -1.25 25.97 -0.15
C GLY A 28 -2.76 26.17 -0.41
N LYS A 29 -3.14 26.64 -1.61
CA LYS A 29 -4.53 26.88 -2.01
C LYS A 29 -5.14 25.71 -2.79
N VAL A 30 -4.38 24.68 -3.11
CA VAL A 30 -4.85 23.54 -3.90
C VAL A 30 -5.20 22.39 -2.97
N GLU A 31 -6.48 22.02 -2.92
CA GLU A 31 -6.95 20.84 -2.19
C GLU A 31 -6.62 19.60 -3.00
N ALA A 32 -5.75 18.73 -2.46
CA ALA A 32 -5.32 17.50 -3.10
C ALA A 32 -6.14 16.28 -2.63
N LEU A 33 -6.74 16.38 -1.44
CA LEU A 33 -7.75 15.44 -0.93
C LEU A 33 -8.88 16.22 -0.29
N SER A 34 -10.12 15.79 -0.52
CA SER A 34 -11.34 16.39 0.01
C SER A 34 -12.24 15.32 0.58
N ASN A 35 -12.38 15.32 1.92
CA ASN A 35 -13.26 14.43 2.69
C ASN A 35 -13.14 12.93 2.33
N ALA A 36 -11.92 12.46 2.07
CA ALA A 36 -11.68 11.06 1.76
C ALA A 36 -11.90 10.19 3.01
N SER A 37 -12.71 9.15 2.87
CA SER A 37 -13.00 8.20 3.95
C SER A 37 -12.78 6.77 3.45
N LEU A 38 -12.06 5.96 4.23
CA LEU A 38 -11.81 4.55 3.91
C LEU A 38 -11.59 3.71 5.17
N ARG A 39 -11.71 2.39 5.02
CA ARG A 39 -11.44 1.42 6.08
C ARG A 39 -10.63 0.25 5.55
N VAL A 40 -9.74 -0.27 6.40
CA VAL A 40 -9.01 -1.52 6.16
C VAL A 40 -9.31 -2.47 7.31
N GLY A 41 -9.89 -3.62 7.01
CA GLY A 41 -10.13 -4.69 7.98
C GLY A 41 -8.84 -5.45 8.28
N GLN A 42 -8.83 -6.14 9.42
CA GLN A 42 -7.70 -6.97 9.80
C GLN A 42 -7.50 -8.14 8.83
N GLY A 43 -6.27 -8.33 8.32
CA GLY A 43 -5.95 -9.37 7.35
C GLY A 43 -6.58 -9.17 5.97
N GLN A 44 -7.06 -7.96 5.64
CA GLN A 44 -7.62 -7.64 4.34
C GLN A 44 -6.58 -6.94 3.45
N ILE A 45 -6.73 -7.14 2.13
CA ILE A 45 -6.13 -6.27 1.11
C ILE A 45 -7.21 -5.30 0.66
N VAL A 46 -7.01 -4.02 0.96
CA VAL A 46 -7.84 -2.93 0.43
C VAL A 46 -7.02 -2.16 -0.59
N THR A 47 -7.60 -1.86 -1.75
CA THR A 47 -6.91 -1.07 -2.76
C THR A 47 -7.56 0.29 -2.98
N VAL A 48 -6.74 1.30 -3.27
CA VAL A 48 -7.18 2.60 -3.79
C VAL A 48 -6.63 2.74 -5.20
N ILE A 49 -7.52 2.70 -6.18
CA ILE A 49 -7.17 2.87 -7.60
C ILE A 49 -7.55 4.27 -8.06
N GLY A 50 -6.84 4.78 -9.06
CA GLY A 50 -7.10 6.09 -9.63
C GLY A 50 -5.98 6.56 -10.55
N PRO A 51 -6.21 7.59 -11.38
CA PRO A 51 -5.21 8.12 -12.29
C PRO A 51 -4.06 8.81 -11.54
N ASN A 52 -2.99 9.14 -12.28
CA ASN A 52 -1.92 9.98 -11.75
C ASN A 52 -2.48 11.36 -11.36
N GLY A 53 -2.05 11.87 -10.22
CA GLY A 53 -2.55 13.13 -9.68
C GLY A 53 -3.90 13.04 -8.95
N ALA A 54 -4.51 11.86 -8.82
CA ALA A 54 -5.78 11.70 -8.09
C ALA A 54 -5.67 11.95 -6.57
N GLY A 55 -4.46 12.01 -6.00
CA GLY A 55 -4.24 12.20 -4.57
C GLY A 55 -3.81 10.94 -3.80
N LYS A 56 -3.48 9.84 -4.50
CA LYS A 56 -3.15 8.54 -3.91
C LYS A 56 -1.96 8.60 -2.93
N THR A 57 -0.81 9.11 -3.36
CA THR A 57 0.38 9.29 -2.52
C THR A 57 0.12 10.28 -1.37
N THR A 58 -0.67 11.33 -1.64
CA THR A 58 -1.09 12.30 -0.62
C THR A 58 -1.91 11.63 0.49
N LEU A 59 -2.82 10.73 0.11
CA LEU A 59 -3.61 9.93 1.06
C LEU A 59 -2.70 9.10 1.99
N LEU A 60 -1.76 8.32 1.43
CA LEU A 60 -0.83 7.52 2.23
C LEU A 60 0.06 8.38 3.12
N SER A 61 0.55 9.49 2.60
CA SER A 61 1.41 10.42 3.34
C SER A 61 0.68 11.09 4.51
N ALA A 62 -0.61 11.42 4.33
CA ALA A 62 -1.44 11.98 5.39
C ALA A 62 -1.79 10.93 6.46
N ILE A 63 -2.13 9.69 6.07
CA ILE A 63 -2.36 8.58 7.01
C ILE A 63 -1.10 8.30 7.83
N MET A 64 0.08 8.35 7.20
CA MET A 64 1.35 8.12 7.87
C MET A 64 1.75 9.27 8.81
N GLY A 65 1.18 10.46 8.64
CA GLY A 65 1.55 11.67 9.41
C GLY A 65 2.71 12.44 8.80
N VAL A 66 3.11 12.14 7.55
CA VAL A 66 4.13 12.91 6.80
C VAL A 66 3.57 14.25 6.35
N LEU A 67 2.28 14.31 6.04
CA LEU A 67 1.57 15.51 5.63
C LEU A 67 0.52 15.89 6.65
N GLY A 68 0.45 17.18 6.98
CA GLY A 68 -0.64 17.71 7.80
C GLY A 68 -1.98 17.56 7.08
N SER A 69 -3.00 17.14 7.80
CA SER A 69 -4.34 16.90 7.27
C SER A 69 -5.42 17.39 8.23
N ARG A 70 -6.64 17.56 7.71
CA ARG A 70 -7.87 17.67 8.51
C ARG A 70 -8.63 16.36 8.40
N GLY A 71 -9.44 16.05 9.38
CA GLY A 71 -10.15 14.77 9.46
C GLY A 71 -9.62 13.91 10.60
N ARG A 72 -9.83 12.61 10.51
CA ARG A 72 -9.48 11.66 11.58
C ARG A 72 -8.86 10.39 10.98
N VAL A 73 -7.82 9.90 11.64
CA VAL A 73 -7.19 8.62 11.35
C VAL A 73 -7.22 7.79 12.64
N ALA A 74 -7.90 6.65 12.62
CA ALA A 74 -7.84 5.68 13.69
C ALA A 74 -7.04 4.47 13.22
N PHE A 75 -5.98 4.12 13.95
CA PHE A 75 -5.14 2.98 13.66
C PHE A 75 -5.02 2.08 14.88
N ASP A 76 -5.27 0.77 14.70
CA ASP A 76 -5.20 -0.26 15.76
C ASP A 76 -6.02 0.14 17.01
N GLY A 77 -7.25 0.61 16.77
CA GLY A 77 -8.20 1.01 17.81
C GLY A 77 -7.92 2.36 18.47
N SER A 78 -6.89 3.09 18.08
CA SER A 78 -6.57 4.41 18.61
C SER A 78 -6.83 5.51 17.59
N LEU A 79 -7.56 6.54 18.02
CA LEU A 79 -7.83 7.72 17.21
C LEU A 79 -6.67 8.71 17.30
N GLU A 80 -6.13 9.10 16.15
CA GLU A 80 -5.12 10.15 16.02
C GLU A 80 -5.72 11.36 15.32
N ALA A 81 -5.92 12.45 16.06
CA ALA A 81 -6.38 13.71 15.48
C ALA A 81 -5.32 14.31 14.54
N VAL A 82 -4.05 14.15 14.89
CA VAL A 82 -2.88 14.49 14.05
C VAL A 82 -1.93 13.31 14.11
N PRO A 83 -1.88 12.46 13.07
CA PRO A 83 -0.94 11.36 13.02
C PRO A 83 0.51 11.86 13.08
N GLU A 84 1.35 11.19 13.87
CA GLU A 84 2.79 11.43 13.94
C GLU A 84 3.53 10.19 13.45
N VAL A 85 4.48 10.37 12.53
CA VAL A 85 5.20 9.27 11.85
C VAL A 85 5.77 8.27 12.85
N GLU A 86 6.46 8.74 13.88
CA GLU A 86 7.11 7.90 14.90
C GLU A 86 6.09 7.06 15.68
N VAL A 87 4.94 7.65 15.99
CA VAL A 87 3.85 6.97 16.70
C VAL A 87 3.23 5.90 15.80
N MET A 88 2.93 6.23 14.55
CA MET A 88 2.33 5.30 13.59
C MET A 88 3.26 4.11 13.32
N VAL A 89 4.55 4.36 13.09
CA VAL A 89 5.56 3.30 12.91
C VAL A 89 5.69 2.44 14.16
N ALA A 90 5.75 3.05 15.35
CA ALA A 90 5.87 2.30 16.61
C ALA A 90 4.67 1.37 16.87
N ARG A 91 3.50 1.71 16.37
CA ARG A 91 2.27 0.90 16.46
C ARG A 91 2.20 -0.20 15.40
N GLY A 92 3.06 -0.16 14.39
CA GLY A 92 3.13 -1.17 13.34
C GLY A 92 2.48 -0.76 12.02
N LEU A 93 2.41 0.55 11.72
CA LEU A 93 2.11 1.02 10.38
C LEU A 93 3.40 1.08 9.56
N GLY A 94 3.43 0.38 8.43
CA GLY A 94 4.54 0.40 7.48
C GLY A 94 4.15 1.09 6.18
N LEU A 95 5.08 1.83 5.56
CA LEU A 95 4.91 2.44 4.24
C LEU A 95 6.07 2.07 3.33
N VAL A 96 5.76 1.57 2.15
CA VAL A 96 6.69 1.45 1.02
C VAL A 96 6.34 2.53 0.02
N PRO A 97 7.13 3.61 -0.08
CA PRO A 97 6.86 4.71 -0.99
C PRO A 97 7.17 4.34 -2.44
N GLU A 98 6.56 5.02 -3.40
CA GLU A 98 6.78 4.86 -4.85
C GLU A 98 8.27 4.89 -5.23
N LYS A 99 9.04 5.84 -4.68
CA LYS A 99 10.47 6.00 -4.95
C LYS A 99 11.37 5.00 -4.24
N ARG A 100 10.81 4.04 -3.45
CA ARG A 100 11.49 2.99 -2.70
C ARG A 100 12.43 3.48 -1.59
N GLU A 101 13.06 4.63 -1.77
CA GLU A 101 13.94 5.34 -0.82
C GLU A 101 14.97 4.42 -0.13
N LEU A 102 15.70 3.66 -0.94
CA LEU A 102 16.76 2.77 -0.48
C LEU A 102 18.07 3.53 -0.26
N PHE A 103 18.85 3.08 0.70
CA PHE A 103 20.21 3.55 0.91
C PHE A 103 21.15 2.87 -0.07
N GLY A 104 21.38 3.51 -1.22
CA GLY A 104 22.12 2.93 -2.36
C GLY A 104 23.56 2.52 -2.05
N SER A 105 24.24 3.24 -1.15
CA SER A 105 25.61 2.97 -0.69
C SER A 105 25.70 1.91 0.42
N MET A 106 24.58 1.33 0.82
CA MET A 106 24.52 0.24 1.80
C MET A 106 24.21 -1.07 1.08
N THR A 107 24.58 -2.19 1.70
CA THR A 107 24.26 -3.52 1.20
C THR A 107 22.76 -3.83 1.29
N VAL A 108 22.32 -4.88 0.62
CA VAL A 108 20.99 -5.44 0.77
C VAL A 108 20.71 -5.79 2.23
N ALA A 109 21.65 -6.50 2.89
CA ALA A 109 21.50 -6.88 4.29
C ALA A 109 21.38 -5.67 5.22
N ASP A 110 22.22 -4.64 5.04
CA ASP A 110 22.16 -3.41 5.85
C ASP A 110 20.82 -2.67 5.66
N ASN A 111 20.33 -2.55 4.41
CA ASN A 111 19.03 -1.95 4.14
C ASN A 111 17.90 -2.70 4.85
N LEU A 112 17.93 -4.04 4.85
CA LEU A 112 16.94 -4.84 5.57
C LEU A 112 17.03 -4.61 7.07
N LEU A 113 18.23 -4.67 7.66
CA LEU A 113 18.43 -4.49 9.10
C LEU A 113 17.95 -3.11 9.59
N LEU A 114 18.10 -2.06 8.79
CA LEU A 114 17.54 -0.74 9.12
C LEU A 114 16.02 -0.79 9.32
N GLY A 115 15.29 -1.64 8.59
CA GLY A 115 13.86 -1.83 8.78
C GLY A 115 13.48 -2.36 10.17
N ALA A 116 14.39 -3.08 10.85
CA ALA A 116 14.17 -3.58 12.20
C ALA A 116 14.48 -2.53 13.31
N PHE A 117 14.94 -1.33 12.96
CA PHE A 117 15.42 -0.32 13.92
C PHE A 117 14.45 -0.05 15.06
N GLN A 118 13.18 0.21 14.74
CA GLN A 118 12.16 0.52 15.76
C GLN A 118 11.92 -0.67 16.71
N ARG A 119 11.91 -1.88 16.19
CA ARG A 119 11.78 -3.11 17.00
C ARG A 119 13.01 -3.31 17.90
N HIS A 120 14.20 -3.09 17.37
CA HIS A 120 15.44 -3.14 18.15
C HIS A 120 15.41 -2.11 19.28
N ARG A 121 15.01 -0.86 19.00
CA ARG A 121 14.88 0.22 19.99
C ARG A 121 13.86 -0.13 21.09
N SER A 122 12.78 -0.85 20.76
CA SER A 122 11.78 -1.34 21.72
C SER A 122 12.19 -2.62 22.48
N GLY A 123 13.46 -3.06 22.34
CA GLY A 123 14.00 -4.20 23.07
C GLY A 123 13.80 -5.56 22.40
N LYS A 124 13.17 -5.63 21.23
CA LYS A 124 13.04 -6.89 20.47
C LYS A 124 14.41 -7.33 19.92
N ARG A 125 14.70 -8.64 19.99
CA ARG A 125 15.99 -9.21 19.55
C ARG A 125 15.83 -10.29 18.46
N ASP A 126 14.64 -10.47 17.92
CA ASP A 126 14.27 -11.47 16.91
C ASP A 126 14.51 -11.00 15.45
N HIS A 127 15.39 -10.03 15.26
CA HIS A 127 15.68 -9.49 13.92
C HIS A 127 16.37 -10.51 12.99
N ALA A 128 17.12 -11.48 13.53
CA ALA A 128 17.72 -12.55 12.74
C ALA A 128 16.64 -13.47 12.16
N ASP A 129 15.70 -13.92 12.97
CA ASP A 129 14.58 -14.75 12.54
C ASP A 129 13.72 -14.02 11.50
N THR A 130 13.45 -12.72 11.73
CA THR A 130 12.70 -11.88 10.79
C THR A 130 13.44 -11.72 9.46
N LEU A 131 14.77 -11.60 9.50
CA LEU A 131 15.59 -11.52 8.29
C LEU A 131 15.52 -12.84 7.47
N ASP A 132 15.52 -14.00 8.13
CA ASP A 132 15.35 -15.29 7.47
C ASP A 132 13.94 -15.45 6.89
N GLU A 133 12.88 -14.96 7.57
CA GLU A 133 11.52 -14.87 7.02
C GLU A 133 11.49 -14.03 5.73
N VAL A 134 12.14 -12.86 5.74
CA VAL A 134 12.23 -11.97 4.57
C VAL A 134 13.02 -12.65 3.44
N TYR A 135 14.12 -13.31 3.73
CA TYR A 135 14.89 -14.05 2.72
C TYR A 135 14.14 -15.25 2.15
N THR A 136 13.24 -15.85 2.92
CA THR A 136 12.35 -16.91 2.43
C THR A 136 11.31 -16.36 1.43
N LEU A 137 10.77 -15.16 1.68
CA LEU A 137 9.87 -14.48 0.75
C LEU A 137 10.61 -13.96 -0.50
N PHE A 138 11.86 -13.54 -0.34
CA PHE A 138 12.69 -12.93 -1.38
C PHE A 138 14.05 -13.63 -1.52
N PRO A 139 14.13 -14.87 -2.07
CA PRO A 139 15.39 -15.62 -2.17
C PRO A 139 16.50 -14.85 -2.92
N ARG A 140 16.13 -14.04 -3.92
CA ARG A 140 17.07 -13.18 -4.67
C ARG A 140 17.78 -12.16 -3.77
N LEU A 141 17.13 -11.66 -2.73
CA LEU A 141 17.78 -10.75 -1.78
C LEU A 141 18.81 -11.48 -0.94
N LYS A 142 18.56 -12.76 -0.59
CA LYS A 142 19.53 -13.61 0.12
C LYS A 142 20.78 -13.85 -0.71
N GLU A 143 20.60 -14.19 -1.99
CA GLU A 143 21.70 -14.40 -2.95
C GLU A 143 22.59 -13.15 -3.10
N ARG A 144 22.00 -11.96 -2.94
CA ARG A 144 22.64 -10.66 -3.16
C ARG A 144 22.85 -9.86 -1.88
N ARG A 145 22.83 -10.52 -0.72
CA ARG A 145 22.83 -9.85 0.59
C ARG A 145 24.00 -8.87 0.80
N ASP A 146 25.16 -9.19 0.22
CA ASP A 146 26.38 -8.39 0.33
C ASP A 146 26.53 -7.36 -0.82
N GLN A 147 25.56 -7.32 -1.77
CA GLN A 147 25.58 -6.41 -2.91
C GLN A 147 25.05 -5.04 -2.51
N MET A 148 25.62 -3.96 -3.07
CA MET A 148 25.15 -2.59 -2.86
C MET A 148 23.76 -2.38 -3.49
N ALA A 149 22.85 -1.77 -2.77
CA ALA A 149 21.47 -1.57 -3.22
C ALA A 149 21.35 -0.73 -4.51
N ALA A 150 22.28 0.20 -4.75
CA ALA A 150 22.33 0.99 -5.98
C ALA A 150 22.52 0.16 -7.24
N THR A 151 23.15 -1.03 -7.13
CA THR A 151 23.48 -1.90 -8.27
C THR A 151 22.39 -2.94 -8.59
N LEU A 152 21.33 -2.98 -7.82
CA LEU A 152 20.20 -3.87 -8.03
C LEU A 152 19.34 -3.42 -9.22
N SER A 153 18.68 -4.36 -9.89
CA SER A 153 17.63 -4.09 -10.87
C SER A 153 16.41 -3.40 -10.24
N GLY A 154 15.54 -2.80 -11.05
CA GLY A 154 14.32 -2.15 -10.58
C GLY A 154 13.42 -3.09 -9.75
N GLY A 155 13.28 -4.34 -10.17
CA GLY A 155 12.50 -5.35 -9.45
C GLY A 155 13.14 -5.75 -8.12
N GLU A 156 14.46 -5.98 -8.09
CA GLU A 156 15.18 -6.31 -6.86
C GLU A 156 15.14 -5.14 -5.86
N ARG A 157 15.23 -3.90 -6.34
CA ARG A 157 15.03 -2.71 -5.48
C ARG A 157 13.63 -2.66 -4.90
N GLN A 158 12.59 -3.04 -5.66
CA GLN A 158 11.23 -3.10 -5.15
C GLN A 158 11.09 -4.18 -4.06
N MET A 159 11.62 -5.37 -4.32
CA MET A 159 11.66 -6.45 -3.33
C MET A 159 12.40 -6.02 -2.05
N LEU A 160 13.53 -5.31 -2.19
CA LEU A 160 14.29 -4.80 -1.05
C LEU A 160 13.50 -3.75 -0.25
N ALA A 161 12.78 -2.84 -0.91
CA ALA A 161 11.94 -1.86 -0.23
C ALA A 161 10.82 -2.52 0.56
N VAL A 162 10.13 -3.50 -0.03
CA VAL A 162 9.09 -4.29 0.66
C VAL A 162 9.72 -5.10 1.79
N GLY A 163 10.82 -5.80 1.55
CA GLY A 163 11.54 -6.59 2.56
C GLY A 163 11.96 -5.74 3.76
N ARG A 164 12.49 -4.53 3.51
CA ARG A 164 12.86 -3.58 4.58
C ARG A 164 11.63 -3.18 5.43
N ALA A 165 10.49 -2.94 4.82
CA ALA A 165 9.27 -2.62 5.56
C ALA A 165 8.79 -3.82 6.40
N LEU A 166 8.93 -5.06 5.90
CA LEU A 166 8.57 -6.28 6.61
C LEU A 166 9.45 -6.56 7.83
N MET A 167 10.69 -6.08 7.87
CA MET A 167 11.56 -6.18 9.04
C MET A 167 10.96 -5.50 10.29
N ALA A 168 10.07 -4.53 10.10
CA ALA A 168 9.31 -3.91 11.19
C ALA A 168 8.18 -4.80 11.73
N LYS A 169 7.83 -5.93 11.08
CA LYS A 169 6.64 -6.78 11.36
C LYS A 169 5.36 -5.92 11.46
N PRO A 170 4.98 -5.23 10.37
CA PRO A 170 3.85 -4.31 10.40
C PRO A 170 2.51 -5.05 10.57
N LYS A 171 1.56 -4.43 11.29
CA LYS A 171 0.15 -4.84 11.35
C LYS A 171 -0.60 -4.45 10.07
N LEU A 172 -0.22 -3.28 9.52
CA LEU A 172 -0.70 -2.76 8.26
C LEU A 172 0.48 -2.29 7.42
N LEU A 173 0.58 -2.82 6.20
CA LEU A 173 1.55 -2.40 5.21
C LEU A 173 0.87 -1.57 4.13
N MET A 174 1.27 -0.31 4.01
CA MET A 174 0.86 0.58 2.92
C MET A 174 1.86 0.50 1.77
N LEU A 175 1.39 0.33 0.55
CA LEU A 175 2.20 0.19 -0.66
C LEU A 175 1.77 1.25 -1.68
N ASP A 176 2.71 2.13 -2.06
CA ASP A 176 2.47 3.18 -3.04
C ASP A 176 3.01 2.77 -4.41
N GLU A 177 2.12 2.42 -5.32
CA GLU A 177 2.39 1.99 -6.71
C GLU A 177 3.53 0.96 -6.83
N PRO A 178 3.47 -0.17 -6.09
CA PRO A 178 4.59 -1.12 -6.03
C PRO A 178 4.91 -1.77 -7.38
N SER A 179 4.02 -1.71 -8.36
CA SER A 179 4.23 -2.28 -9.70
C SER A 179 4.79 -1.28 -10.71
N LEU A 180 4.89 0.01 -10.36
CA LEU A 180 5.28 1.07 -11.30
C LEU A 180 6.67 0.86 -11.90
N GLY A 181 6.76 0.88 -13.23
CA GLY A 181 8.02 0.76 -13.98
C GLY A 181 8.67 -0.63 -13.90
N LEU A 182 7.92 -1.67 -13.51
CA LEU A 182 8.41 -3.05 -13.45
C LEU A 182 8.00 -3.86 -14.67
N ALA A 183 8.86 -4.81 -15.05
CA ALA A 183 8.52 -5.79 -16.07
C ALA A 183 7.32 -6.66 -15.64
N PRO A 184 6.48 -7.13 -16.57
CA PRO A 184 5.25 -7.86 -16.25
C PRO A 184 5.44 -9.11 -15.37
N LEU A 185 6.59 -9.79 -15.51
CA LEU A 185 6.91 -10.95 -14.67
C LEU A 185 7.14 -10.54 -13.22
N ILE A 186 7.89 -9.46 -12.99
CA ILE A 186 8.19 -8.94 -11.65
C ILE A 186 6.92 -8.38 -11.02
N THR A 187 6.09 -7.66 -11.79
CA THR A 187 4.78 -7.20 -11.32
C THR A 187 3.94 -8.37 -10.77
N ARG A 188 3.85 -9.48 -11.51
CA ARG A 188 3.13 -10.68 -11.05
C ARG A 188 3.73 -11.26 -9.76
N GLU A 189 5.04 -11.25 -9.64
CA GLU A 189 5.73 -11.72 -8.44
C GLU A 189 5.41 -10.85 -7.22
N ILE A 190 5.44 -9.52 -7.36
CA ILE A 190 5.08 -8.57 -6.28
C ILE A 190 3.63 -8.81 -5.83
N PHE A 191 2.67 -8.94 -6.75
CA PHE A 191 1.27 -9.19 -6.37
C PHE A 191 1.08 -10.56 -5.70
N ARG A 192 1.84 -11.58 -6.11
CA ARG A 192 1.85 -12.88 -5.44
C ARG A 192 2.36 -12.75 -4.01
N ILE A 193 3.42 -11.98 -3.78
CA ILE A 193 3.97 -11.72 -2.45
C ILE A 193 2.94 -10.97 -1.59
N ILE A 194 2.28 -9.95 -2.12
CA ILE A 194 1.19 -9.23 -1.44
C ILE A 194 0.10 -10.21 -0.97
N SER A 195 -0.32 -11.13 -1.83
CA SER A 195 -1.30 -12.17 -1.46
C SER A 195 -0.77 -13.12 -0.38
N THR A 196 0.53 -13.48 -0.42
CA THR A 196 1.16 -14.32 0.61
C THR A 196 1.21 -13.60 1.95
N LEU A 197 1.55 -12.31 1.99
CA LEU A 197 1.57 -11.51 3.22
C LEU A 197 0.19 -11.44 3.88
N ARG A 198 -0.88 -11.28 3.08
CA ARG A 198 -2.26 -11.38 3.59
C ARG A 198 -2.53 -12.72 4.27
N GLN A 199 -2.13 -13.84 3.64
CA GLN A 199 -2.30 -15.17 4.21
C GLN A 199 -1.55 -15.36 5.54
N GLN A 200 -0.47 -14.59 5.74
CA GLN A 200 0.29 -14.53 6.99
C GLN A 200 -0.32 -13.55 8.02
N GLY A 201 -1.49 -12.96 7.72
CA GLY A 201 -2.21 -12.07 8.62
C GLY A 201 -1.85 -10.59 8.54
N VAL A 202 -0.99 -10.18 7.60
CA VAL A 202 -0.66 -8.76 7.38
C VAL A 202 -1.81 -8.09 6.64
N SER A 203 -2.33 -6.99 7.20
CA SER A 203 -3.31 -6.15 6.52
C SER A 203 -2.59 -5.27 5.50
N ILE A 204 -3.22 -4.96 4.37
CA ILE A 204 -2.56 -4.23 3.27
C ILE A 204 -3.47 -3.12 2.75
N LEU A 205 -2.92 -1.90 2.65
CA LEU A 205 -3.51 -0.81 1.88
C LEU A 205 -2.64 -0.59 0.64
N LEU A 206 -3.17 -1.02 -0.50
CA LEU A 206 -2.48 -0.98 -1.79
C LEU A 206 -2.98 0.20 -2.61
N VAL A 207 -2.11 1.11 -2.96
CA VAL A 207 -2.39 2.19 -3.91
C VAL A 207 -1.79 1.84 -5.25
N GLU A 208 -2.57 1.86 -6.32
CA GLU A 208 -2.14 1.43 -7.66
C GLU A 208 -2.80 2.21 -8.79
N GLN A 209 -2.05 2.40 -9.87
CA GLN A 209 -2.58 2.83 -11.15
C GLN A 209 -3.01 1.62 -11.99
N ASN A 210 -2.35 0.46 -11.83
CA ASN A 210 -2.73 -0.78 -12.49
C ASN A 210 -3.97 -1.41 -11.83
N ALA A 211 -5.13 -0.81 -12.10
CA ALA A 211 -6.40 -1.20 -11.51
C ALA A 211 -6.71 -2.70 -11.68
N ARG A 212 -6.43 -3.28 -12.87
CA ARG A 212 -6.68 -4.69 -13.15
C ARG A 212 -5.90 -5.62 -12.22
N ALA A 213 -4.62 -5.32 -12.00
CA ALA A 213 -3.79 -6.13 -11.11
C ALA A 213 -4.19 -5.95 -9.64
N ALA A 214 -4.49 -4.72 -9.22
CA ALA A 214 -4.90 -4.40 -7.86
C ALA A 214 -6.24 -5.05 -7.48
N LEU A 215 -7.27 -4.94 -8.34
CA LEU A 215 -8.59 -5.53 -8.11
C LEU A 215 -8.58 -7.05 -8.02
N ARG A 216 -7.63 -7.73 -8.69
CA ARG A 216 -7.50 -9.19 -8.63
C ARG A 216 -7.07 -9.73 -7.26
N VAL A 217 -6.33 -8.95 -6.50
CA VAL A 217 -5.78 -9.38 -5.20
C VAL A 217 -6.53 -8.78 -4.01
N ALA A 218 -7.27 -7.69 -4.24
CA ALA A 218 -7.96 -6.95 -3.20
C ALA A 218 -9.30 -7.60 -2.80
N ASP A 219 -9.68 -7.43 -1.54
CA ASP A 219 -11.00 -7.77 -1.01
C ASP A 219 -11.99 -6.63 -1.24
N TYR A 220 -11.53 -5.40 -1.07
CA TYR A 220 -12.32 -4.19 -1.20
C TYR A 220 -11.54 -3.11 -1.93
N ALA A 221 -12.22 -2.24 -2.66
CA ALA A 221 -11.55 -1.20 -3.42
C ALA A 221 -12.29 0.15 -3.32
N TYR A 222 -11.49 1.20 -3.41
CA TYR A 222 -11.89 2.59 -3.52
C TYR A 222 -11.36 3.14 -4.83
N VAL A 223 -12.18 3.90 -5.54
CA VAL A 223 -11.77 4.67 -6.73
C VAL A 223 -11.60 6.10 -6.31
N LEU A 224 -10.36 6.61 -6.41
CA LEU A 224 -10.01 7.98 -6.06
C LEU A 224 -9.89 8.81 -7.34
N GLU A 225 -10.67 9.88 -7.45
CA GLU A 225 -10.65 10.81 -8.56
C GLU A 225 -10.62 12.23 -8.05
N THR A 226 -9.67 13.03 -8.53
CA THR A 226 -9.56 14.46 -8.18
C THR A 226 -9.67 14.73 -6.67
N GLY A 227 -9.00 13.90 -5.86
CA GLY A 227 -8.96 14.03 -4.40
C GLY A 227 -10.18 13.50 -3.65
N GLN A 228 -11.16 12.88 -4.31
CA GLN A 228 -12.39 12.37 -3.69
C GLN A 228 -12.59 10.89 -3.99
N ILE A 229 -13.23 10.17 -3.07
CA ILE A 229 -13.67 8.79 -3.32
C ILE A 229 -14.92 8.84 -4.22
N ALA A 230 -14.75 8.51 -5.49
CA ALA A 230 -15.83 8.51 -6.47
C ALA A 230 -16.68 7.23 -6.40
N MET A 231 -16.04 6.09 -6.11
CA MET A 231 -16.70 4.78 -6.01
C MET A 231 -16.02 3.93 -4.95
N GLN A 232 -16.76 2.98 -4.38
CA GLN A 232 -16.21 1.99 -3.46
C GLN A 232 -17.08 0.72 -3.46
N GLY A 233 -16.46 -0.42 -3.16
CA GLY A 233 -17.18 -1.69 -3.08
C GLY A 233 -16.24 -2.91 -3.01
N PRO A 234 -16.81 -4.12 -2.90
CA PRO A 234 -16.04 -5.34 -3.06
C PRO A 234 -15.25 -5.32 -4.37
N ALA A 235 -13.97 -5.68 -4.34
CA ALA A 235 -13.09 -5.56 -5.49
C ALA A 235 -13.58 -6.34 -6.71
N ALA A 236 -14.19 -7.52 -6.50
CA ALA A 236 -14.80 -8.31 -7.56
C ALA A 236 -15.95 -7.57 -8.28
N GLN A 237 -16.79 -6.84 -7.53
CA GLN A 237 -17.89 -6.06 -8.12
C GLN A 237 -17.38 -4.86 -8.92
N LEU A 238 -16.36 -4.17 -8.41
CA LEU A 238 -15.76 -3.05 -9.13
C LEU A 238 -14.99 -3.49 -10.37
N ALA A 239 -14.43 -4.70 -10.38
CA ALA A 239 -13.78 -5.26 -11.57
C ALA A 239 -14.74 -5.49 -12.74
N ASP A 240 -16.04 -5.68 -12.46
CA ASP A 240 -17.11 -5.90 -13.43
C ASP A 240 -17.95 -4.63 -13.68
N ASP A 241 -17.70 -3.53 -12.97
CA ASP A 241 -18.43 -2.26 -13.17
C ASP A 241 -18.05 -1.61 -14.51
N PRO A 242 -19.02 -1.32 -15.39
CA PRO A 242 -18.75 -0.74 -16.73
C PRO A 242 -17.95 0.58 -16.66
N ARG A 243 -18.18 1.41 -15.66
CA ARG A 243 -17.47 2.70 -15.47
C ARG A 243 -15.99 2.45 -15.14
N VAL A 244 -15.70 1.46 -14.29
CA VAL A 244 -14.33 1.08 -13.95
C VAL A 244 -13.64 0.42 -15.15
N ILE A 245 -14.37 -0.42 -15.90
CA ILE A 245 -13.85 -1.04 -17.12
C ILE A 245 -13.50 0.03 -18.16
N GLU A 246 -14.38 0.96 -18.43
CA GLU A 246 -14.17 2.02 -19.41
C GLU A 246 -13.02 2.95 -19.01
N ALA A 247 -13.00 3.44 -17.76
CA ALA A 247 -12.03 4.41 -17.29
C ALA A 247 -10.63 3.82 -17.03
N TYR A 248 -10.54 2.58 -16.53
CA TYR A 248 -9.29 2.05 -15.96
C TYR A 248 -8.86 0.70 -16.57
N LEU A 249 -9.76 -0.11 -17.12
CA LEU A 249 -9.45 -1.43 -17.64
C LEU A 249 -9.43 -1.49 -19.17
N GLY A 250 -10.15 -0.60 -19.85
CA GLY A 250 -10.26 -0.55 -21.32
C GLY A 250 -9.02 -0.01 -22.04
N LEU A 251 -8.27 0.90 -21.42
CA LEU A 251 -7.07 1.49 -22.03
C LEU A 251 -5.89 0.52 -22.12
N ALA A 252 -5.83 -0.49 -21.26
CA ALA A 252 -4.75 -1.48 -21.26
C ALA A 252 -4.84 -2.47 -22.45
N SER A 253 -6.02 -2.74 -23.00
CA SER A 253 -6.17 -3.63 -24.16
C SER A 253 -5.72 -2.95 -25.44
N LYS A 254 -6.02 -1.68 -25.65
CA LYS A 254 -5.60 -0.91 -26.84
C LYS A 254 -4.08 -0.72 -26.93
N HIS A 255 -3.39 -0.59 -25.81
CA HIS A 255 -1.93 -0.41 -25.80
C HIS A 255 -1.18 -1.73 -26.04
N GLN A 256 -1.75 -2.88 -25.61
CA GLN A 256 -1.19 -4.20 -25.91
C GLN A 256 -1.43 -4.63 -27.35
N GLU A 257 -2.55 -4.26 -27.96
CA GLU A 257 -2.82 -4.53 -29.38
C GLU A 257 -1.94 -3.67 -30.31
N MET A 258 -1.60 -2.42 -29.92
CA MET A 258 -0.68 -1.58 -30.70
C MET A 258 0.80 -2.00 -30.61
N LEU A 259 1.20 -2.81 -29.64
CA LEU A 259 2.57 -3.34 -29.51
C LEU A 259 2.71 -4.77 -30.07
N ALA A 260 1.61 -5.39 -30.50
CA ALA A 260 1.58 -6.74 -31.08
C ALA A 260 1.34 -6.73 -32.59
N GLY A 261 1.18 -5.58 -33.24
CA GLY A 261 1.12 -5.36 -34.69
C GLY A 261 2.36 -4.63 -35.18
#